data_15def9414ab5763c538cafbd983eab60
#
_entry.id   15def9414ab5763c538cafbd983eab60
#
_cell.length_a   1.000
_cell.length_b   1.000
_cell.length_c   1.000
_cell.angle_alpha   90.00
_cell.angle_beta   90.00
_cell.angle_gamma   90.00
#
_symmetry.space_group_name_H-M   'P 1'
#
loop_
_entity.id
_entity.type
_entity.pdbx_description
1 polymer ?
#
loop_
_entity_poly.entity_id
_entity_poly.type
_entity_poly.pdbx_seq_one_letter_code
_entity_poly.pdbx_strand_id
1 'polypeptide(L)'
;GSVDGNKKAFFIIGSFMAAWIILYGIIQAYSPKLFLKEDNKKINLVDISKNWVLYLLINLILLTFLLFFFSEIFLTTIFLFSGLFIFCGIFAVNSSIHSYLILHFSKMNRVSLDVGFYYMANATGRFFGTLLSGLSYQFGGLTLSLALSTIMIAFCLYLTSFLQESYNEEKI
;
A
#
# COMPACT_ATOMS: atom_id res chain seq x y z
N GLY A 1 29.91 -25.19 2.74
CA GLY A 1 29.70 -23.78 3.21
C GLY A 1 28.58 -23.03 2.51
N SER A 2 28.36 -23.26 1.19
CA SER A 2 27.37 -22.48 0.42
C SER A 2 25.90 -22.90 0.61
N VAL A 3 25.66 -24.19 0.83
CA VAL A 3 24.29 -24.73 0.98
C VAL A 3 23.62 -24.29 2.28
N ASP A 4 24.37 -24.25 3.39
CA ASP A 4 23.84 -23.82 4.70
C ASP A 4 23.62 -22.31 4.78
N GLY A 5 24.44 -21.51 4.10
CA GLY A 5 24.22 -20.07 3.96
C GLY A 5 22.92 -19.75 3.25
N ASN A 6 22.63 -20.46 2.16
CA ASN A 6 21.39 -20.28 1.41
C ASN A 6 20.15 -20.68 2.23
N LYS A 7 20.19 -21.78 3.00
CA LYS A 7 19.08 -22.19 3.88
C LYS A 7 18.78 -21.14 4.94
N LYS A 8 19.81 -20.58 5.59
CA LYS A 8 19.62 -19.48 6.57
C LYS A 8 19.02 -18.24 5.94
N ALA A 9 19.47 -17.84 4.73
CA ALA A 9 18.91 -16.70 4.02
C ALA A 9 17.43 -16.90 3.67
N PHE A 10 17.04 -18.07 3.18
CA PHE A 10 15.64 -18.40 2.90
C PHE A 10 14.78 -18.38 4.18
N PHE A 11 15.30 -18.89 5.30
CA PHE A 11 14.58 -18.87 6.56
C PHE A 11 14.37 -17.44 7.07
N ILE A 12 15.38 -16.58 6.99
CA ILE A 12 15.30 -15.17 7.40
C ILE A 12 14.28 -14.41 6.54
N ILE A 13 14.34 -14.57 5.22
CA ILE A 13 13.42 -13.93 4.27
C ILE A 13 11.99 -14.43 4.51
N GLY A 14 11.79 -15.74 4.66
CA GLY A 14 10.49 -16.33 4.92
C GLY A 14 9.88 -15.85 6.25
N SER A 15 10.68 -15.79 7.31
CA SER A 15 10.25 -15.29 8.62
C SER A 15 9.88 -13.80 8.57
N PHE A 16 10.65 -12.99 7.85
CA PHE A 16 10.34 -11.57 7.63
C PHE A 16 9.02 -11.41 6.88
N MET A 17 8.81 -12.15 5.80
CA MET A 17 7.56 -12.11 5.03
C MET A 17 6.36 -12.58 5.84
N ALA A 18 6.52 -13.62 6.66
CA ALA A 18 5.47 -14.09 7.55
C ALA A 18 5.11 -13.02 8.60
N ALA A 19 6.10 -12.42 9.27
CA ALA A 19 5.89 -11.32 10.22
C ALA A 19 5.20 -10.12 9.57
N TRP A 20 5.61 -9.76 8.36
CA TRP A 20 5.00 -8.70 7.55
C TRP A 20 3.51 -8.95 7.28
N ILE A 21 3.15 -10.16 6.81
CA ILE A 21 1.77 -10.52 6.47
C ILE A 21 0.90 -10.55 7.74
N ILE A 22 1.43 -11.09 8.85
CA ILE A 22 0.72 -11.12 10.14
C ILE A 22 0.46 -9.70 10.65
N LEU A 23 1.48 -8.84 10.65
CA LEU A 23 1.35 -7.44 11.06
C LEU A 23 0.34 -6.69 10.19
N TYR A 24 0.43 -6.85 8.87
CA TYR A 24 -0.53 -6.30 7.92
C TYR A 24 -1.96 -6.72 8.25
N GLY A 25 -2.21 -8.01 8.47
CA GLY A 25 -3.53 -8.54 8.79
C GLY A 25 -4.09 -8.00 10.11
N ILE A 26 -3.24 -7.91 11.15
CA ILE A 26 -3.62 -7.33 12.46
C ILE A 26 -4.03 -5.87 12.29
N ILE A 27 -3.18 -5.06 11.65
CA ILE A 27 -3.46 -3.63 11.45
C ILE A 27 -4.73 -3.46 10.61
N GLN A 28 -4.89 -4.22 9.53
CA GLN A 28 -6.07 -4.16 8.68
C GLN A 28 -7.36 -4.51 9.44
N ALA A 29 -7.33 -5.51 10.33
CA ALA A 29 -8.48 -5.91 11.14
C ALA A 29 -8.90 -4.84 12.17
N TYR A 30 -7.94 -4.10 12.73
CA TYR A 30 -8.21 -3.05 13.70
C TYR A 30 -8.47 -1.66 13.07
N SER A 31 -8.06 -1.45 11.82
CA SER A 31 -8.20 -0.16 11.12
C SER A 31 -9.60 0.43 11.13
N PRO A 32 -10.70 -0.33 10.94
CA PRO A 32 -12.04 0.25 10.95
C PRO A 32 -12.37 0.98 12.25
N LYS A 33 -11.82 0.53 13.37
CA LYS A 33 -12.00 1.19 14.66
C LYS A 33 -11.34 2.57 14.74
N LEU A 34 -10.31 2.82 13.90
CA LEU A 34 -9.59 4.08 13.88
C LEU A 34 -10.37 5.19 13.16
N PHE A 35 -11.05 4.85 12.06
CA PHE A 35 -11.75 5.85 11.24
C PHE A 35 -13.28 5.84 11.41
N LEU A 36 -13.88 4.81 12.04
CA LEU A 36 -15.30 4.75 12.33
C LEU A 36 -15.67 5.29 13.72
N LYS A 37 -14.70 5.65 14.57
CA LYS A 37 -14.91 6.03 15.97
C LYS A 37 -15.32 7.50 16.18
N GLU A 38 -15.35 8.32 15.15
CA GLU A 38 -15.72 9.73 15.28
C GLU A 38 -17.24 9.90 15.21
N ASP A 39 -17.86 10.01 16.37
CA ASP A 39 -19.27 10.40 16.56
C ASP A 39 -19.60 11.71 15.82
N ASN A 40 -20.67 11.69 15.03
CA ASN A 40 -21.45 12.85 14.54
C ASN A 40 -20.81 13.82 13.52
N LYS A 41 -19.62 13.63 12.99
CA LYS A 41 -19.21 14.32 11.76
C LYS A 41 -19.49 13.42 10.57
N LYS A 42 -20.11 13.97 9.52
CA LYS A 42 -20.18 13.31 8.19
C LYS A 42 -18.75 13.03 7.74
N ILE A 43 -18.24 11.81 8.04
CA ILE A 43 -16.89 11.40 7.73
C ILE A 43 -16.79 11.32 6.22
N ASN A 44 -15.97 12.19 5.62
CA ASN A 44 -15.68 12.09 4.21
C ASN A 44 -14.58 11.01 4.01
N LEU A 45 -15.01 9.76 3.80
CA LEU A 45 -14.13 8.62 3.63
C LEU A 45 -13.16 8.79 2.45
N VAL A 46 -13.57 9.57 1.44
CA VAL A 46 -12.71 9.86 0.28
C VAL A 46 -11.54 10.77 0.68
N ASP A 47 -11.78 11.78 1.52
CA ASP A 47 -10.71 12.65 2.05
C ASP A 47 -9.73 11.86 2.91
N ILE A 48 -10.24 10.95 3.76
CA ILE A 48 -9.40 10.08 4.57
C ILE A 48 -8.54 9.18 3.67
N SER A 49 -9.14 8.54 2.66
CA SER A 49 -8.41 7.71 1.70
C SER A 49 -7.29 8.49 1.01
N LYS A 50 -7.58 9.70 0.53
CA LYS A 50 -6.58 10.59 -0.11
C LYS A 50 -5.39 10.86 0.81
N ASN A 51 -5.64 11.19 2.09
CA ASN A 51 -4.58 11.47 3.05
C ASN A 51 -3.70 10.22 3.31
N TRP A 52 -4.29 9.03 3.40
CA TRP A 52 -3.54 7.80 3.60
C TRP A 52 -2.70 7.41 2.37
N VAL A 53 -3.21 7.65 1.14
CA VAL A 53 -2.43 7.49 -0.09
C VAL A 53 -1.28 8.50 -0.16
N LEU A 54 -1.50 9.73 0.32
CA LEU A 54 -0.43 10.74 0.42
C LEU A 54 0.68 10.31 1.39
N TYR A 55 0.34 9.72 2.54
CA TYR A 55 1.33 9.19 3.48
C TYR A 55 2.14 8.03 2.87
N LEU A 56 1.50 7.16 2.08
CA LEU A 56 2.19 6.11 1.33
C LEU A 56 3.19 6.71 0.33
N LEU A 57 2.77 7.74 -0.40
CA LEU A 57 3.62 8.42 -1.38
C LEU A 57 4.85 9.05 -0.72
N ILE A 58 4.65 9.79 0.36
CA ILE A 58 5.75 10.42 1.12
C ILE A 58 6.74 9.36 1.61
N ASN A 59 6.24 8.26 2.18
CA ASN A 59 7.10 7.17 2.66
C ASN A 59 7.93 6.56 1.52
N LEU A 60 7.34 6.30 0.35
CA LEU A 60 8.06 5.75 -0.80
C LEU A 60 9.07 6.73 -1.39
N ILE A 61 8.75 8.02 -1.46
CA ILE A 61 9.71 9.07 -1.89
C ILE A 61 10.92 9.07 -0.96
N LEU A 62 10.70 9.05 0.35
CA LEU A 62 11.79 9.03 1.34
C LEU A 62 12.66 7.79 1.19
N LEU A 63 12.08 6.61 1.00
CA LEU A 63 12.83 5.36 0.80
C LEU A 63 13.61 5.37 -0.52
N THR A 64 13.01 5.85 -1.60
CA THR A 64 13.68 5.96 -2.91
C THR A 64 14.85 6.93 -2.83
N PHE A 65 14.64 8.09 -2.19
CA PHE A 65 15.69 9.08 -1.97
C PHE A 65 16.84 8.53 -1.12
N LEU A 66 16.52 7.81 -0.05
CA LEU A 66 17.50 7.16 0.80
C LEU A 66 18.41 6.22 0.01
N LEU A 67 17.83 5.34 -0.81
CA LEU A 67 18.62 4.40 -1.61
C LEU A 67 19.45 5.06 -2.71
N PHE A 68 19.00 6.22 -3.20
CA PHE A 68 19.71 6.92 -4.26
C PHE A 68 20.94 7.70 -3.73
N PHE A 69 20.84 8.29 -2.54
CA PHE A 69 21.86 9.19 -2.00
C PHE A 69 22.80 8.56 -0.98
N PHE A 70 22.37 7.50 -0.28
CA PHE A 70 23.17 6.88 0.78
C PHE A 70 23.78 5.57 0.32
N SER A 71 25.12 5.50 0.33
CA SER A 71 25.92 4.32 -0.04
C SER A 71 26.33 3.45 1.16
N GLU A 72 26.11 3.90 2.38
CA GLU A 72 26.40 3.19 3.63
C GLU A 72 25.48 2.00 3.80
N ILE A 73 25.94 0.78 3.50
CA ILE A 73 25.14 -0.45 3.40
C ILE A 73 24.38 -0.73 4.70
N PHE A 74 25.02 -0.60 5.86
CA PHE A 74 24.41 -0.98 7.15
C PHE A 74 23.26 -0.05 7.56
N LEU A 75 23.48 1.25 7.56
CA LEU A 75 22.46 2.26 7.91
C LEU A 75 21.30 2.25 6.91
N THR A 76 21.62 2.20 5.63
CA THR A 76 20.61 2.13 4.57
C THR A 76 19.71 0.90 4.72
N THR A 77 20.28 -0.25 5.08
CA THR A 77 19.50 -1.47 5.33
C THR A 77 18.53 -1.31 6.50
N ILE A 78 18.97 -0.75 7.64
CA ILE A 78 18.10 -0.52 8.80
C ILE A 78 16.96 0.44 8.46
N PHE A 79 17.25 1.56 7.80
CA PHE A 79 16.24 2.53 7.39
C PHE A 79 15.29 1.96 6.35
N LEU A 80 15.76 1.12 5.44
CA LEU A 80 14.93 0.43 4.47
C LEU A 80 13.92 -0.49 5.16
N PHE A 81 14.39 -1.37 6.05
CA PHE A 81 13.50 -2.27 6.77
C PHE A 81 12.48 -1.51 7.64
N SER A 82 12.91 -0.50 8.37
CA SER A 82 12.00 0.32 9.19
C SER A 82 10.97 1.05 8.33
N GLY A 83 11.38 1.65 7.22
CA GLY A 83 10.49 2.32 6.28
C GLY A 83 9.50 1.36 5.60
N LEU A 84 9.91 0.13 5.31
CA LEU A 84 9.02 -0.91 4.81
C LEU A 84 8.00 -1.36 5.87
N PHE A 85 8.35 -1.41 7.16
CA PHE A 85 7.37 -1.68 8.23
C PHE A 85 6.36 -0.54 8.38
N ILE A 86 6.81 0.71 8.30
CA ILE A 86 5.92 1.88 8.30
C ILE A 86 4.99 1.82 7.07
N PHE A 87 5.53 1.54 5.89
CA PHE A 87 4.75 1.34 4.66
C PHE A 87 3.67 0.28 4.84
N CYS A 88 4.01 -0.87 5.46
CA CYS A 88 3.06 -1.94 5.74
C CYS A 88 1.88 -1.46 6.57
N GLY A 89 2.15 -0.70 7.64
CA GLY A 89 1.10 -0.15 8.52
C GLY A 89 0.17 0.81 7.78
N ILE A 90 0.74 1.79 7.06
CA ILE A 90 -0.02 2.76 6.28
C ILE A 90 -0.83 2.07 5.18
N PHE A 91 -0.23 1.10 4.49
CA PHE A 91 -0.88 0.35 3.41
C PHE A 91 -2.03 -0.52 3.93
N ALA A 92 -1.89 -1.14 5.11
CA ALA A 92 -2.95 -1.92 5.74
C ALA A 92 -4.19 -1.07 6.06
N VAL A 93 -3.98 0.12 6.64
CA VAL A 93 -5.07 1.08 6.91
C VAL A 93 -5.72 1.54 5.61
N ASN A 94 -4.93 1.96 4.62
CA ASN A 94 -5.44 2.40 3.32
C ASN A 94 -6.25 1.31 2.61
N SER A 95 -5.77 0.07 2.61
CA SER A 95 -6.49 -1.08 2.04
C SER A 95 -7.83 -1.32 2.73
N SER A 96 -7.89 -1.15 4.07
CA SER A 96 -9.14 -1.26 4.82
C SER A 96 -10.14 -0.16 4.43
N ILE A 97 -9.68 1.09 4.29
CA ILE A 97 -10.51 2.22 3.87
C ILE A 97 -11.08 1.97 2.46
N HIS A 98 -10.27 1.52 1.51
CA HIS A 98 -10.74 1.20 0.16
C HIS A 98 -11.79 0.09 0.16
N SER A 99 -11.61 -0.96 0.95
CA SER A 99 -12.61 -2.04 1.09
C SER A 99 -13.93 -1.50 1.66
N TYR A 100 -13.87 -0.55 2.58
CA TYR A 100 -15.07 0.08 3.15
C TYR A 100 -15.73 1.03 2.16
N LEU A 101 -14.97 1.81 1.38
CA LEU A 101 -15.49 2.70 0.33
C LEU A 101 -16.32 1.93 -0.71
N ILE A 102 -15.87 0.75 -1.13
CA ILE A 102 -16.65 -0.08 -2.07
C ILE A 102 -18.01 -0.42 -1.51
N LEU A 103 -18.09 -0.84 -0.25
CA LEU A 103 -19.36 -1.14 0.40
C LEU A 103 -20.25 0.11 0.54
N HIS A 104 -19.64 1.27 0.84
CA HIS A 104 -20.34 2.53 1.02
C HIS A 104 -20.96 3.05 -0.29
N PHE A 105 -20.27 2.88 -1.42
CA PHE A 105 -20.76 3.33 -2.74
C PHE A 105 -21.58 2.27 -3.48
N SER A 106 -21.60 1.03 -3.01
CA SER A 106 -22.37 -0.05 -3.62
C SER A 106 -23.87 0.16 -3.43
N LYS A 107 -24.65 -0.07 -4.49
CA LYS A 107 -26.11 -0.06 -4.41
C LYS A 107 -26.61 -1.38 -3.79
N MET A 108 -27.63 -1.32 -2.94
CA MET A 108 -28.18 -2.48 -2.18
C MET A 108 -28.44 -3.73 -3.05
N ASN A 109 -28.89 -3.55 -4.26
CA ASN A 109 -29.21 -4.64 -5.19
C ASN A 109 -28.04 -5.12 -6.05
N ARG A 110 -26.83 -4.52 -5.93
CA ARG A 110 -25.64 -4.80 -6.75
C ARG A 110 -24.35 -5.00 -5.93
N VAL A 111 -24.44 -5.03 -4.61
CA VAL A 111 -23.27 -5.11 -3.71
C VAL A 111 -22.33 -6.25 -4.08
N SER A 112 -22.84 -7.44 -4.33
CA SER A 112 -22.02 -8.61 -4.69
C SER A 112 -21.26 -8.42 -6.01
N LEU A 113 -21.88 -7.75 -6.98
CA LEU A 113 -21.25 -7.45 -8.27
C LEU A 113 -20.13 -6.42 -8.11
N ASP A 114 -20.40 -5.32 -7.39
CA ASP A 114 -19.44 -4.25 -7.17
C ASP A 114 -18.21 -4.73 -6.38
N VAL A 115 -18.44 -5.54 -5.35
CA VAL A 115 -17.38 -6.22 -4.58
C VAL A 115 -16.59 -7.20 -5.46
N GLY A 116 -17.28 -7.95 -6.33
CA GLY A 116 -16.63 -8.85 -7.29
C GLY A 116 -15.69 -8.10 -8.24
N PHE A 117 -16.12 -6.98 -8.82
CA PHE A 117 -15.28 -6.12 -9.66
C PHE A 117 -14.08 -5.55 -8.91
N TYR A 118 -14.27 -5.14 -7.65
CA TYR A 118 -13.17 -4.67 -6.81
C TYR A 118 -12.11 -5.76 -6.60
N TYR A 119 -12.50 -6.98 -6.25
CA TYR A 119 -11.55 -8.07 -6.06
C TYR A 119 -10.87 -8.48 -7.37
N MET A 120 -11.57 -8.44 -8.50
CA MET A 120 -10.97 -8.67 -9.81
C MET A 120 -9.92 -7.61 -10.14
N ALA A 121 -10.21 -6.33 -9.94
CA ALA A 121 -9.27 -5.24 -10.14
C ALA A 121 -8.04 -5.37 -9.22
N ASN A 122 -8.26 -5.74 -7.95
CA ASN A 122 -7.17 -5.98 -6.99
C ASN A 122 -6.28 -7.16 -7.40
N ALA A 123 -6.86 -8.27 -7.86
CA ALA A 123 -6.09 -9.42 -8.37
C ALA A 123 -5.28 -9.05 -9.62
N THR A 124 -5.88 -8.30 -10.55
CA THR A 124 -5.22 -7.79 -11.75
C THR A 124 -4.07 -6.85 -11.39
N GLY A 125 -4.28 -5.94 -10.44
CA GLY A 125 -3.25 -5.04 -9.93
C GLY A 125 -2.07 -5.78 -9.30
N ARG A 126 -2.33 -6.84 -8.54
CA ARG A 126 -1.28 -7.71 -7.96
C ARG A 126 -0.47 -8.41 -9.05
N PHE A 127 -1.14 -8.94 -10.08
CA PHE A 127 -0.48 -9.60 -11.20
C PHE A 127 0.48 -8.65 -11.92
N PHE A 128 -0.02 -7.50 -12.36
CA PHE A 128 0.83 -6.51 -13.03
C PHE A 128 1.89 -5.91 -12.10
N GLY A 129 1.57 -5.69 -10.83
CA GLY A 129 2.52 -5.19 -9.83
C GLY A 129 3.70 -6.13 -9.62
N THR A 130 3.48 -7.44 -9.50
CA THR A 130 4.56 -8.42 -9.35
C THR A 130 5.41 -8.51 -10.62
N LEU A 131 4.79 -8.48 -11.80
CA LEU A 131 5.48 -8.50 -13.09
C LEU A 131 6.37 -7.27 -13.27
N LEU A 132 5.82 -6.08 -13.04
CA LEU A 132 6.55 -4.81 -13.13
C LEU A 132 7.68 -4.73 -12.09
N SER A 133 7.44 -5.20 -10.87
CA SER A 133 8.47 -5.26 -9.82
C SER A 133 9.64 -6.16 -10.22
N GLY A 134 9.35 -7.35 -10.77
CA GLY A 134 10.39 -8.26 -11.25
C GLY A 134 11.19 -7.66 -12.41
N LEU A 135 10.54 -7.07 -13.39
CA LEU A 135 11.18 -6.41 -14.52
C LEU A 135 12.03 -5.22 -14.07
N SER A 136 11.49 -4.32 -13.27
CA SER A 136 12.21 -3.14 -12.79
C SER A 136 13.43 -3.53 -11.94
N TYR A 137 13.32 -4.59 -11.15
CA TYR A 137 14.45 -5.11 -10.39
C TYR A 137 15.57 -5.63 -11.28
N GLN A 138 15.25 -6.30 -12.40
CA GLN A 138 16.25 -6.78 -13.36
C GLN A 138 17.01 -5.63 -14.04
N PHE A 139 16.34 -4.52 -14.35
CA PHE A 139 16.95 -3.41 -15.08
C PHE A 139 17.70 -2.41 -14.19
N GLY A 140 17.26 -2.18 -12.97
CA GLY A 140 17.82 -1.15 -12.11
C GLY A 140 17.78 -1.46 -10.60
N GLY A 141 17.64 -2.74 -10.26
CA GLY A 141 17.66 -3.20 -8.87
C GLY A 141 16.51 -2.62 -8.03
N LEU A 142 16.76 -2.58 -6.72
CA LEU A 142 15.77 -2.16 -5.74
C LEU A 142 15.37 -0.68 -5.89
N THR A 143 16.33 0.17 -6.26
CA THR A 143 16.08 1.62 -6.45
C THR A 143 15.07 1.88 -7.57
N LEU A 144 15.21 1.22 -8.72
CA LEU A 144 14.27 1.36 -9.82
C LEU A 144 12.88 0.78 -9.46
N SER A 145 12.83 -0.32 -8.72
CA SER A 145 11.56 -0.90 -8.25
C SER A 145 10.81 0.06 -7.31
N LEU A 146 11.51 0.71 -6.38
CA LEU A 146 10.90 1.71 -5.50
C LEU A 146 10.49 2.97 -6.24
N ALA A 147 11.30 3.45 -7.20
CA ALA A 147 10.96 4.60 -8.03
C ALA A 147 9.69 4.33 -8.86
N LEU A 148 9.57 3.15 -9.48
CA LEU A 148 8.36 2.77 -10.22
C LEU A 148 7.15 2.67 -9.31
N SER A 149 7.30 2.08 -8.11
CA SER A 149 6.25 2.01 -7.10
C SER A 149 5.79 3.41 -6.67
N THR A 150 6.72 4.35 -6.52
CA THR A 150 6.43 5.76 -6.19
C THR A 150 5.58 6.41 -7.29
N ILE A 151 5.91 6.18 -8.57
CA ILE A 151 5.13 6.69 -9.71
C ILE A 151 3.72 6.08 -9.71
N MET A 152 3.59 4.78 -9.44
CA MET A 152 2.28 4.12 -9.38
C MET A 152 1.40 4.67 -8.24
N ILE A 153 1.97 4.93 -7.06
CA ILE A 153 1.22 5.53 -5.94
C ILE A 153 0.88 7.01 -6.22
N ALA A 154 1.77 7.77 -6.89
CA ALA A 154 1.45 9.13 -7.32
C ALA A 154 0.27 9.15 -8.30
N PHE A 155 0.23 8.21 -9.25
CA PHE A 155 -0.90 8.04 -10.15
C PHE A 155 -2.19 7.64 -9.40
N CYS A 156 -2.09 6.76 -8.41
CA CYS A 156 -3.22 6.40 -7.54
C CYS A 156 -3.75 7.62 -6.78
N LEU A 157 -2.87 8.47 -6.22
CA LEU A 157 -3.25 9.71 -5.55
C LEU A 157 -3.97 10.68 -6.50
N TYR A 158 -3.49 10.81 -7.73
CA TYR A 158 -4.13 11.61 -8.76
C TYR A 158 -5.57 11.13 -9.03
N LEU A 159 -5.76 9.83 -9.25
CA LEU A 159 -7.10 9.25 -9.46
C LEU A 159 -8.02 9.42 -8.24
N THR A 160 -7.48 9.26 -7.02
CA THR A 160 -8.25 9.47 -5.78
C THR A 160 -8.69 10.92 -5.63
N SER A 161 -7.90 11.88 -6.11
CA SER A 161 -8.27 13.31 -6.10
C SER A 161 -9.45 13.60 -7.03
N PHE A 162 -9.53 12.96 -8.18
CA PHE A 162 -10.69 13.05 -9.07
C PHE A 162 -11.99 12.52 -8.44
N LEU A 163 -11.89 11.40 -7.73
CA LEU A 163 -13.02 10.83 -6.98
C LEU A 163 -13.57 11.83 -5.93
N GLN A 164 -12.67 12.57 -5.30
CA GLN A 164 -13.03 13.58 -4.30
C GLN A 164 -13.80 14.75 -4.93
N GLU A 165 -13.37 15.26 -6.08
CA GLU A 165 -14.03 16.35 -6.79
C GLU A 165 -15.45 15.94 -7.18
N SER A 166 -15.62 14.80 -7.85
CA SER A 166 -16.93 14.28 -8.25
C SER A 166 -17.87 14.05 -7.06
N TYR A 167 -17.36 13.55 -5.93
CA TYR A 167 -18.17 13.34 -4.73
C TYR A 167 -18.65 14.65 -4.08
N ASN A 168 -17.85 15.71 -4.16
CA ASN A 168 -18.22 17.03 -3.64
C ASN A 168 -19.25 17.72 -4.53
N GLU A 169 -19.16 17.56 -5.85
CA GLU A 169 -20.16 18.09 -6.81
C GLU A 169 -21.54 17.44 -6.66
N GLU A 170 -21.61 16.15 -6.37
CA GLU A 170 -22.90 15.45 -6.14
C GLU A 170 -23.62 15.87 -4.85
N LYS A 171 -22.92 16.55 -3.94
CA LYS A 171 -23.45 17.01 -2.65
C LYS A 171 -23.98 18.45 -2.65
N ILE A 172 -23.74 19.21 -3.71
CA ILE A 172 -24.20 20.59 -3.91
C ILE A 172 -25.54 20.57 -4.64
#